data_26797c94211a65ff54dd52207d513508
#
_entry.id   26797c94211a65ff54dd52207d513508
#
_cell.length_a   1.000
_cell.length_b   1.000
_cell.length_c   1.000
_cell.angle_alpha   90.00
_cell.angle_beta   90.00
_cell.angle_gamma   90.00
#
_symmetry.space_group_name_H-M   'P 1'
#
loop_
_entity.id
_entity.type
_entity.pdbx_description
1 polymer ?
#
loop_
_entity_poly.entity_id
_entity_poly.type
_entity_poly.pdbx_seq_one_letter_code
_entity_poly.pdbx_strand_id
1 'polypeptide(L)'
;MITIAPADYRANVLCTLQMTPTIWSIYLALEGEASFRFLPGQAVWPRFEREGRIFTKIYSIASSPALVPEIELCISRVGWASNFMCQLKPGDTIELRGPYGMMTLESVPERDVVYVAEGSGIAPIKSHIEWLFAQEDPPNVWLFYGGNDPGEIAYHALWKDLAAHNLKFRYIPTVRTGAGEEFEPGSAEEAVAAFIKRPEALQVDICAVEDRVDEIKRALLEQGFDPAHLRTERFCSY
;
A
#
# COMPACT_ATOMS: atom_id res chain seq x y z
N MET A 1 18.85 -1.96 -11.83
CA MET A 1 17.75 -1.06 -11.39
C MET A 1 17.03 -0.55 -12.63
N ILE A 2 15.77 -0.90 -12.80
CA ILE A 2 14.94 -0.45 -13.93
C ILE A 2 14.51 0.99 -13.62
N THR A 3 14.97 1.95 -14.42
CA THR A 3 14.57 3.35 -14.28
C THR A 3 13.47 3.67 -15.27
N ILE A 4 12.28 3.96 -14.78
CA ILE A 4 11.16 4.45 -15.57
C ILE A 4 11.09 5.97 -15.36
N ALA A 5 11.28 6.73 -16.44
CA ALA A 5 11.25 8.19 -16.35
C ALA A 5 9.82 8.70 -16.11
N PRO A 6 9.60 9.57 -15.09
CA PRO A 6 8.29 10.14 -14.85
C PRO A 6 7.82 11.04 -16.01
N ALA A 7 6.56 10.86 -16.41
CA ALA A 7 5.91 11.68 -17.43
C ALA A 7 4.55 12.21 -16.93
N ASP A 8 3.99 13.17 -17.65
CA ASP A 8 2.66 13.71 -17.36
C ASP A 8 1.60 12.89 -18.09
N TYR A 9 0.52 12.58 -17.39
CA TYR A 9 -0.61 11.80 -17.87
C TYR A 9 -1.91 12.48 -17.50
N ARG A 10 -2.93 12.20 -18.27
CA ARG A 10 -4.31 12.50 -17.96
C ARG A 10 -5.04 11.21 -17.65
N ALA A 11 -5.91 11.22 -16.65
CA ALA A 11 -6.67 10.06 -16.25
C ALA A 11 -8.15 10.39 -16.06
N ASN A 12 -9.02 9.48 -16.45
CA ASN A 12 -10.44 9.54 -16.20
C ASN A 12 -10.78 8.75 -14.94
N VAL A 13 -11.58 9.32 -14.05
CA VAL A 13 -12.07 8.62 -12.85
C VAL A 13 -13.11 7.58 -13.27
N LEU A 14 -12.84 6.32 -12.94
CA LEU A 14 -13.78 5.21 -13.17
C LEU A 14 -14.78 5.08 -12.02
N CYS A 15 -14.26 5.05 -10.80
CA CYS A 15 -15.08 5.06 -9.59
C CYS A 15 -14.26 5.48 -8.36
N THR A 16 -14.97 5.84 -7.30
CA THR A 16 -14.43 6.20 -5.99
C THR A 16 -15.22 5.45 -4.93
N LEU A 17 -14.54 4.61 -4.14
CA LEU A 17 -15.15 3.73 -3.15
C LEU A 17 -14.64 4.05 -1.75
N GLN A 18 -15.55 4.24 -0.81
CA GLN A 18 -15.19 4.35 0.60
C GLN A 18 -14.98 2.95 1.18
N MET A 19 -13.75 2.64 1.57
CA MET A 19 -13.36 1.33 2.11
C MET A 19 -13.52 1.26 3.62
N THR A 20 -13.18 2.36 4.31
CA THR A 20 -13.32 2.54 5.75
C THR A 20 -13.80 3.98 6.02
N PRO A 21 -14.10 4.39 7.26
CA PRO A 21 -14.44 5.77 7.56
C PRO A 21 -13.40 6.80 7.06
N THR A 22 -12.13 6.40 6.97
CA THR A 22 -11.01 7.29 6.62
C THR A 22 -10.26 6.91 5.34
N ILE A 23 -10.44 5.69 4.81
CA ILE A 23 -9.71 5.19 3.63
C ILE A 23 -10.64 5.05 2.44
N TRP A 24 -10.16 5.52 1.29
CA TRP A 24 -10.87 5.50 0.01
C TRP A 24 -10.00 4.84 -1.07
N SER A 25 -10.65 4.11 -1.98
CA SER A 25 -10.03 3.57 -3.19
C SER A 25 -10.57 4.32 -4.40
N ILE A 26 -9.67 4.82 -5.26
CA ILE A 26 -9.99 5.62 -6.44
C ILE A 26 -9.42 4.92 -7.65
N TYR A 27 -10.28 4.51 -8.57
CA TYR A 27 -9.90 3.85 -9.82
C TYR A 27 -9.83 4.88 -10.94
N LEU A 28 -8.71 4.89 -11.65
CA LEU A 28 -8.39 5.82 -12.72
C LEU A 28 -8.03 5.04 -14.00
N ALA A 29 -8.54 5.46 -15.15
CA ALA A 29 -8.08 5.00 -16.45
C ALA A 29 -7.19 6.07 -17.08
N LEU A 30 -5.92 5.73 -17.35
CA LEU A 30 -4.96 6.63 -17.98
C LEU A 30 -5.25 6.80 -19.47
N GLU A 31 -5.22 8.02 -19.96
CA GLU A 31 -5.33 8.32 -21.38
C GLU A 31 -3.99 8.06 -22.10
N GLY A 32 -4.02 7.60 -23.36
CA GLY A 32 -2.81 7.34 -24.14
C GLY A 32 -2.12 6.02 -23.75
N GLU A 33 -2.83 4.97 -23.73
CA GLU A 33 -2.60 3.59 -23.22
C GLU A 33 -1.18 3.01 -23.32
N ALA A 34 -0.38 3.42 -24.29
CA ALA A 34 0.85 2.68 -24.65
C ALA A 34 2.10 3.03 -23.83
N SER A 35 2.07 4.06 -22.98
CA SER A 35 3.30 4.63 -22.41
C SER A 35 3.46 4.54 -20.90
N PHE A 36 2.38 4.44 -20.12
CA PHE A 36 2.51 4.34 -18.67
C PHE A 36 3.01 2.95 -18.28
N ARG A 37 4.09 2.92 -17.55
CA ARG A 37 4.61 1.72 -16.91
C ARG A 37 5.05 2.10 -15.50
N PHE A 38 4.92 1.18 -14.57
CA PHE A 38 5.42 1.37 -13.21
C PHE A 38 5.84 0.03 -12.61
N LEU A 39 6.66 0.09 -11.57
CA LEU A 39 7.00 -1.06 -10.75
C LEU A 39 6.04 -1.14 -9.54
N PRO A 40 5.68 -2.34 -9.05
CA PRO A 40 4.90 -2.48 -7.84
C PRO A 40 5.51 -1.64 -6.71
N GLY A 41 4.67 -0.92 -5.96
CA GLY A 41 5.07 -0.02 -4.88
C GLY A 41 5.34 1.42 -5.30
N GLN A 42 5.30 1.75 -6.59
CA GLN A 42 5.45 3.13 -7.04
C GLN A 42 4.18 3.97 -6.83
N ALA A 43 4.33 5.27 -6.98
CA ALA A 43 3.35 6.30 -6.70
C ALA A 43 3.20 7.28 -7.86
N VAL A 44 2.13 8.04 -7.87
CA VAL A 44 1.89 9.17 -8.78
C VAL A 44 1.65 10.45 -8.00
N TRP A 45 1.85 11.59 -8.68
CA TRP A 45 1.58 12.93 -8.17
C TRP A 45 0.43 13.57 -8.94
N PRO A 46 -0.83 13.43 -8.49
CA PRO A 46 -1.92 14.23 -8.98
C PRO A 46 -1.66 15.72 -8.79
N ARG A 47 -2.12 16.50 -9.76
CA ARG A 47 -2.02 17.97 -9.77
C ARG A 47 -3.36 18.55 -9.35
N PHE A 48 -3.31 19.50 -8.43
CA PHE A 48 -4.47 20.20 -7.91
C PHE A 48 -4.30 21.69 -8.16
N GLU A 49 -5.34 22.36 -8.64
CA GLU A 49 -5.39 23.80 -8.70
C GLU A 49 -6.26 24.35 -7.58
N ARG A 50 -5.73 25.29 -6.80
CA ARG A 50 -6.47 26.01 -5.80
C ARG A 50 -6.01 27.45 -5.75
N GLU A 51 -6.94 28.39 -5.90
CA GLU A 51 -6.68 29.83 -5.84
C GLU A 51 -5.58 30.29 -6.85
N GLY A 52 -5.60 29.71 -8.07
CA GLY A 52 -4.63 29.99 -9.12
C GLY A 52 -3.22 29.43 -8.85
N ARG A 53 -3.07 28.53 -7.88
CA ARG A 53 -1.80 27.86 -7.58
C ARG A 53 -1.92 26.36 -7.82
N ILE A 54 -0.87 25.77 -8.37
CA ILE A 54 -0.77 24.33 -8.56
C ILE A 54 -0.10 23.70 -7.34
N PHE A 55 -0.73 22.67 -6.82
CA PHE A 55 -0.21 21.82 -5.76
C PHE A 55 -0.13 20.38 -6.26
N THR A 56 0.79 19.63 -5.70
CA THR A 56 0.94 18.20 -5.94
C THR A 56 0.96 17.46 -4.61
N LYS A 57 0.41 16.25 -4.59
CA LYS A 57 0.52 15.31 -3.47
C LYS A 57 0.87 13.93 -4.04
N ILE A 58 1.71 13.19 -3.32
CA ILE A 58 2.05 11.84 -3.72
C ILE A 58 1.01 10.85 -3.18
N TYR A 59 0.60 9.91 -4.05
CA TYR A 59 -0.26 8.79 -3.68
C TYR A 59 0.27 7.51 -4.29
N SER A 60 0.44 6.49 -3.46
CA SER A 60 0.91 5.18 -3.91
C SER A 60 -0.13 4.50 -4.77
N ILE A 61 0.32 3.83 -5.82
CA ILE A 61 -0.51 2.99 -6.67
C ILE A 61 -0.77 1.67 -5.91
N ALA A 62 -2.03 1.36 -5.69
CA ALA A 62 -2.45 0.17 -4.95
C ALA A 62 -2.68 -1.05 -5.86
N SER A 63 -2.90 -0.84 -7.16
CA SER A 63 -3.08 -1.92 -8.13
C SER A 63 -1.76 -2.52 -8.62
N SER A 64 -1.83 -3.76 -9.13
CA SER A 64 -0.73 -4.38 -9.88
C SER A 64 -0.44 -3.63 -11.18
N PRO A 65 0.84 -3.55 -11.63
CA PRO A 65 1.19 -3.03 -12.97
C PRO A 65 0.51 -3.75 -14.14
N ALA A 66 0.04 -4.97 -13.92
CA ALA A 66 -0.67 -5.74 -14.95
C ALA A 66 -2.03 -5.15 -15.33
N LEU A 67 -2.60 -4.25 -14.52
CA LEU A 67 -3.89 -3.62 -14.76
C LEU A 67 -3.83 -2.37 -15.64
N VAL A 68 -2.62 -1.87 -15.97
CA VAL A 68 -2.47 -0.70 -16.87
C VAL A 68 -3.26 -0.94 -18.17
N PRO A 69 -4.06 0.05 -18.65
CA PRO A 69 -4.05 1.47 -18.31
C PRO A 69 -4.85 1.88 -17.05
N GLU A 70 -5.45 0.94 -16.35
CA GLU A 70 -6.16 1.23 -15.12
C GLU A 70 -5.19 1.18 -13.93
N ILE A 71 -5.34 2.16 -13.02
CA ILE A 71 -4.63 2.18 -11.75
C ILE A 71 -5.60 2.44 -10.60
N GLU A 72 -5.28 1.91 -9.43
CA GLU A 72 -5.99 2.18 -8.20
C GLU A 72 -5.10 2.99 -7.26
N LEU A 73 -5.65 4.03 -6.66
CA LEU A 73 -5.03 4.79 -5.59
C LEU A 73 -5.78 4.53 -4.28
N CYS A 74 -5.06 4.12 -3.22
CA CYS A 74 -5.64 3.97 -1.89
C CYS A 74 -5.22 5.16 -1.03
N ILE A 75 -6.19 5.94 -0.54
CA ILE A 75 -5.99 7.28 0.02
C ILE A 75 -6.62 7.41 1.40
N SER A 76 -5.84 7.88 2.39
CA SER A 76 -6.39 8.37 3.65
C SER A 76 -6.95 9.79 3.49
N ARG A 77 -8.20 10.00 3.90
CA ARG A 77 -8.89 11.29 3.86
C ARG A 77 -8.50 12.14 5.05
N VAL A 78 -7.42 12.91 4.95
CA VAL A 78 -6.83 13.66 6.07
C VAL A 78 -6.69 15.18 5.83
N GLY A 79 -6.82 15.68 4.60
CA GLY A 79 -6.64 17.08 4.26
C GLY A 79 -7.39 17.49 3.01
N TRP A 80 -7.24 18.75 2.58
CA TRP A 80 -8.02 19.28 1.45
C TRP A 80 -7.78 18.53 0.14
N ALA A 81 -6.51 18.15 -0.18
CA ALA A 81 -6.18 17.43 -1.40
C ALA A 81 -6.78 16.01 -1.41
N SER A 82 -6.67 15.26 -0.29
CA SER A 82 -7.30 13.94 -0.16
C SER A 82 -8.83 14.05 -0.12
N ASN A 83 -9.40 15.10 0.48
CA ASN A 83 -10.83 15.38 0.41
C ASN A 83 -11.29 15.61 -1.04
N PHE A 84 -10.52 16.39 -1.82
CA PHE A 84 -10.81 16.60 -3.24
C PHE A 84 -10.80 15.26 -4.00
N MET A 85 -9.75 14.46 -3.84
CA MET A 85 -9.65 13.15 -4.48
C MET A 85 -10.82 12.23 -4.12
N CYS A 86 -11.21 12.17 -2.85
CA CYS A 86 -12.32 11.33 -2.39
C CYS A 86 -13.70 11.80 -2.87
N GLN A 87 -13.82 13.02 -3.39
CA GLN A 87 -15.07 13.57 -3.93
C GLN A 87 -15.19 13.46 -5.46
N LEU A 88 -14.14 12.99 -6.14
CA LEU A 88 -14.16 12.74 -7.58
C LEU A 88 -15.24 11.74 -7.96
N LYS A 89 -15.87 11.96 -9.10
CA LYS A 89 -16.97 11.15 -9.62
C LYS A 89 -16.57 10.47 -10.92
N PRO A 90 -17.21 9.37 -11.28
CA PRO A 90 -17.05 8.76 -12.60
C PRO A 90 -17.20 9.81 -13.72
N GLY A 91 -16.21 9.86 -14.61
CA GLY A 91 -16.13 10.81 -15.71
C GLY A 91 -15.35 12.11 -15.40
N ASP A 92 -15.02 12.40 -14.15
CA ASP A 92 -14.09 13.48 -13.84
C ASP A 92 -12.70 13.14 -14.39
N THR A 93 -11.93 14.19 -14.70
CA THR A 93 -10.57 14.03 -15.22
C THR A 93 -9.56 14.66 -14.28
N ILE A 94 -8.41 14.01 -14.13
CA ILE A 94 -7.31 14.48 -13.31
C ILE A 94 -5.99 14.39 -14.08
N GLU A 95 -5.13 15.40 -13.92
CA GLU A 95 -3.74 15.32 -14.36
C GLU A 95 -2.88 14.72 -13.26
N LEU A 96 -1.93 13.88 -13.65
CA LEU A 96 -0.97 13.29 -12.74
C LEU A 96 0.39 13.12 -13.39
N ARG A 97 1.44 13.08 -12.59
CA ARG A 97 2.80 12.79 -13.03
C ARG A 97 3.35 11.57 -12.29
N GLY A 98 4.05 10.71 -13.01
CA GLY A 98 4.66 9.50 -12.44
C GLY A 98 5.35 8.63 -13.47
N PRO A 99 5.85 7.45 -13.04
CA PRO A 99 5.83 6.96 -11.67
C PRO A 99 6.99 7.49 -10.81
N TYR A 100 6.83 7.42 -9.48
CA TYR A 100 7.85 7.75 -8.49
C TYR A 100 7.91 6.68 -7.41
N GLY A 101 8.96 6.64 -6.60
CA GLY A 101 9.09 5.74 -5.45
C GLY A 101 10.26 4.77 -5.58
N MET A 102 10.77 4.32 -4.44
CA MET A 102 11.96 3.47 -4.34
C MET A 102 11.70 2.13 -3.66
N MET A 103 10.61 2.00 -2.91
CA MET A 103 10.24 0.72 -2.29
C MET A 103 9.50 -0.15 -3.32
N THR A 104 10.25 -0.64 -4.30
CA THR A 104 9.71 -1.35 -5.48
C THR A 104 10.15 -2.81 -5.54
N LEU A 105 9.44 -3.59 -6.34
CA LEU A 105 9.85 -4.93 -6.75
C LEU A 105 10.21 -4.91 -8.23
N GLU A 106 11.49 -5.17 -8.56
CA GLU A 106 11.98 -5.34 -9.94
C GLU A 106 11.97 -6.81 -10.38
N SER A 107 12.03 -7.71 -9.40
CA SER A 107 11.97 -9.16 -9.56
C SER A 107 11.33 -9.80 -8.34
N VAL A 108 10.97 -11.05 -8.44
CA VAL A 108 10.51 -11.83 -7.29
C VAL A 108 11.64 -11.87 -6.25
N PRO A 109 11.38 -11.51 -4.98
CA PRO A 109 12.37 -11.58 -3.92
C PRO A 109 12.88 -13.01 -3.71
N GLU A 110 14.18 -13.16 -3.44
CA GLU A 110 14.79 -14.45 -3.07
C GLU A 110 14.47 -14.87 -1.64
N ARG A 111 14.03 -13.91 -0.81
CA ARG A 111 13.66 -14.12 0.58
C ARG A 111 12.14 -14.10 0.74
N ASP A 112 11.66 -14.80 1.73
CA ASP A 112 10.29 -14.64 2.19
C ASP A 112 10.07 -13.23 2.73
N VAL A 113 8.85 -12.69 2.57
CA VAL A 113 8.57 -11.27 2.80
C VAL A 113 7.55 -11.07 3.92
N VAL A 114 7.88 -10.17 4.81
CA VAL A 114 6.97 -9.65 5.84
C VAL A 114 6.57 -8.22 5.47
N TYR A 115 5.29 -7.99 5.29
CA TYR A 115 4.71 -6.67 5.15
C TYR A 115 4.06 -6.23 6.46
N VAL A 116 4.37 -5.01 6.88
CA VAL A 116 3.73 -4.37 8.04
C VAL A 116 3.11 -3.06 7.58
N ALA A 117 1.79 -2.96 7.64
CA ALA A 117 1.02 -1.82 7.18
C ALA A 117 0.11 -1.25 8.26
N GLU A 118 -0.12 0.06 8.23
CA GLU A 118 -1.22 0.73 8.93
C GLU A 118 -1.88 1.76 8.00
N GLY A 119 -3.20 1.88 8.08
CA GLY A 119 -3.96 2.85 7.30
C GLY A 119 -3.78 2.70 5.79
N SER A 120 -3.61 3.82 5.07
CA SER A 120 -3.34 3.81 3.62
C SER A 120 -1.91 3.36 3.25
N GLY A 121 -1.06 3.05 4.23
CA GLY A 121 0.22 2.36 4.01
C GLY A 121 0.05 0.98 3.37
N ILE A 122 -1.16 0.44 3.35
CA ILE A 122 -1.50 -0.77 2.61
C ILE A 122 -1.39 -0.60 1.09
N ALA A 123 -1.42 0.62 0.53
CA ALA A 123 -1.45 0.87 -0.91
C ALA A 123 -0.26 0.26 -1.66
N PRO A 124 1.02 0.62 -1.40
CA PRO A 124 2.15 0.04 -2.10
C PRO A 124 2.29 -1.46 -1.83
N ILE A 125 1.93 -1.91 -0.62
CA ILE A 125 1.95 -3.32 -0.23
C ILE A 125 0.93 -4.13 -1.03
N LYS A 126 -0.27 -3.58 -1.27
CA LYS A 126 -1.28 -4.23 -2.13
C LYS A 126 -0.75 -4.43 -3.55
N SER A 127 -0.13 -3.41 -4.12
CA SER A 127 0.51 -3.51 -5.43
C SER A 127 1.59 -4.61 -5.47
N HIS A 128 2.43 -4.72 -4.43
CA HIS A 128 3.42 -5.78 -4.29
C HIS A 128 2.77 -7.17 -4.24
N ILE A 129 1.79 -7.36 -3.36
CA ILE A 129 1.12 -8.64 -3.14
C ILE A 129 0.40 -9.10 -4.41
N GLU A 130 -0.38 -8.24 -5.04
CA GLU A 130 -1.07 -8.59 -6.29
C GLU A 130 -0.09 -8.97 -7.40
N TRP A 131 1.03 -8.26 -7.52
CA TRP A 131 2.05 -8.56 -8.50
C TRP A 131 2.77 -9.88 -8.18
N LEU A 132 3.13 -10.14 -6.91
CA LEU A 132 3.80 -11.38 -6.47
C LEU A 132 2.94 -12.60 -6.72
N PHE A 133 1.66 -12.56 -6.34
CA PHE A 133 0.77 -13.72 -6.49
C PHE A 133 0.26 -13.92 -7.94
N ALA A 134 0.64 -13.05 -8.87
CA ALA A 134 0.53 -13.28 -10.30
C ALA A 134 1.76 -13.98 -10.91
N GLN A 135 2.84 -14.20 -10.15
CA GLN A 135 4.03 -14.95 -10.59
C GLN A 135 3.83 -16.46 -10.37
N GLU A 136 4.59 -17.28 -11.12
CA GLU A 136 4.49 -18.74 -11.01
C GLU A 136 4.89 -19.28 -9.64
N ASP A 137 5.94 -18.71 -9.04
CA ASP A 137 6.47 -19.16 -7.75
C ASP A 137 6.76 -17.97 -6.82
N PRO A 138 5.74 -17.38 -6.19
CA PRO A 138 5.92 -16.31 -5.21
C PRO A 138 6.62 -16.83 -3.94
N PRO A 139 7.34 -15.96 -3.18
CA PRO A 139 7.86 -16.31 -1.87
C PRO A 139 6.71 -16.53 -0.87
N ASN A 140 7.01 -17.01 0.34
CA ASN A 140 6.04 -16.90 1.43
C ASN A 140 5.90 -15.42 1.83
N VAL A 141 4.67 -14.99 2.03
CA VAL A 141 4.32 -13.61 2.36
C VAL A 141 3.46 -13.59 3.63
N TRP A 142 3.87 -12.76 4.59
CA TRP A 142 3.05 -12.42 5.75
C TRP A 142 2.61 -10.95 5.62
N LEU A 143 1.32 -10.70 5.73
CA LEU A 143 0.77 -9.36 5.82
C LEU A 143 0.23 -9.12 7.24
N PHE A 144 0.94 -8.32 8.01
CA PHE A 144 0.48 -7.76 9.28
C PHE A 144 -0.14 -6.39 9.00
N TYR A 145 -1.46 -6.28 9.12
CA TYR A 145 -2.15 -5.05 8.82
C TYR A 145 -2.89 -4.55 10.06
N GLY A 146 -2.40 -3.42 10.61
CA GLY A 146 -2.84 -2.84 11.86
C GLY A 146 -3.83 -1.69 11.71
N GLY A 147 -4.75 -1.59 12.67
CA GLY A 147 -5.67 -0.47 12.86
C GLY A 147 -6.06 -0.27 14.33
N ASN A 148 -6.85 0.76 14.62
CA ASN A 148 -7.36 0.94 15.98
C ASN A 148 -8.52 -0.01 16.27
N ASP A 149 -9.40 -0.21 15.29
CA ASP A 149 -10.54 -1.12 15.37
C ASP A 149 -10.79 -1.82 14.02
N PRO A 150 -11.66 -2.86 13.97
CA PRO A 150 -11.97 -3.60 12.73
C PRO A 150 -12.44 -2.73 11.56
N GLY A 151 -13.13 -1.62 11.82
CA GLY A 151 -13.64 -0.70 10.80
C GLY A 151 -12.56 0.08 10.07
N GLU A 152 -11.32 0.11 10.57
CA GLU A 152 -10.19 0.78 9.92
C GLU A 152 -9.40 -0.12 8.96
N ILE A 153 -9.69 -1.43 8.92
CA ILE A 153 -8.94 -2.39 8.10
C ILE A 153 -9.52 -2.44 6.68
N ALA A 154 -8.86 -1.76 5.76
CA ALA A 154 -9.24 -1.76 4.34
C ALA A 154 -8.93 -3.10 3.66
N TYR A 155 -9.72 -3.46 2.65
CA TYR A 155 -9.55 -4.70 1.86
C TYR A 155 -9.60 -6.00 2.68
N HIS A 156 -10.20 -6.00 3.87
CA HIS A 156 -10.19 -7.17 4.76
C HIS A 156 -10.69 -8.45 4.06
N ALA A 157 -11.82 -8.37 3.34
CA ALA A 157 -12.37 -9.51 2.61
C ALA A 157 -11.42 -10.00 1.49
N LEU A 158 -10.73 -9.09 0.78
CA LEU A 158 -9.74 -9.42 -0.24
C LEU A 158 -8.58 -10.24 0.36
N TRP A 159 -8.05 -9.79 1.49
CA TRP A 159 -6.93 -10.47 2.14
C TRP A 159 -7.32 -11.85 2.70
N LYS A 160 -8.52 -11.98 3.23
CA LYS A 160 -9.06 -13.27 3.68
C LYS A 160 -9.22 -14.24 2.51
N ASP A 161 -9.77 -13.78 1.41
CA ASP A 161 -9.94 -14.59 0.20
C ASP A 161 -8.59 -15.03 -0.36
N LEU A 162 -7.62 -14.12 -0.47
CA LEU A 162 -6.27 -14.45 -0.93
C LEU A 162 -5.61 -15.49 -0.02
N ALA A 163 -5.73 -15.35 1.30
CA ALA A 163 -5.17 -16.31 2.26
C ALA A 163 -5.84 -17.70 2.20
N ALA A 164 -7.15 -17.73 1.92
CA ALA A 164 -7.89 -18.98 1.78
C ALA A 164 -7.48 -19.79 0.54
N HIS A 165 -7.02 -19.12 -0.53
CA HIS A 165 -6.69 -19.74 -1.80
C HIS A 165 -5.17 -19.89 -2.06
N ASN A 166 -4.30 -19.30 -1.20
CA ASN A 166 -2.85 -19.30 -1.41
C ASN A 166 -2.11 -19.70 -0.12
N LEU A 167 -1.57 -20.91 -0.09
CA LEU A 167 -0.84 -21.44 1.08
C LEU A 167 0.43 -20.65 1.43
N LYS A 168 0.98 -19.90 0.48
CA LYS A 168 2.15 -19.03 0.67
C LYS A 168 1.78 -17.63 1.20
N PHE A 169 0.50 -17.29 1.29
CA PHE A 169 0.04 -16.02 1.84
C PHE A 169 -0.60 -16.20 3.21
N ARG A 170 -0.13 -15.43 4.17
CA ARG A 170 -0.67 -15.39 5.52
C ARG A 170 -1.08 -13.96 5.86
N TYR A 171 -2.34 -13.80 6.21
CA TYR A 171 -2.92 -12.52 6.59
C TYR A 171 -3.20 -12.47 8.09
N ILE A 172 -2.59 -11.52 8.77
CA ILE A 172 -2.70 -11.31 10.21
C ILE A 172 -3.19 -9.88 10.45
N PRO A 173 -4.52 -9.65 10.44
CA PRO A 173 -5.08 -8.35 10.79
C PRO A 173 -4.99 -8.12 12.29
N THR A 174 -4.53 -6.94 12.71
CA THR A 174 -4.38 -6.57 14.11
C THR A 174 -5.19 -5.33 14.46
N VAL A 175 -5.82 -5.31 15.63
CA VAL A 175 -6.55 -4.12 16.09
C VAL A 175 -6.32 -3.90 17.59
N ARG A 176 -6.22 -2.63 17.97
CA ARG A 176 -6.01 -2.25 19.38
C ARG A 176 -7.26 -2.43 20.24
N THR A 177 -8.43 -2.35 19.60
CA THR A 177 -9.73 -2.52 20.29
C THR A 177 -10.71 -3.32 19.42
N GLY A 178 -11.62 -4.06 20.06
CA GLY A 178 -12.71 -4.75 19.36
C GLY A 178 -12.26 -5.92 18.46
N ALA A 179 -11.19 -6.62 18.82
CA ALA A 179 -10.58 -7.65 17.98
C ALA A 179 -11.56 -8.79 17.58
N GLY A 180 -12.43 -9.24 18.46
CA GLY A 180 -13.32 -10.38 18.16
C GLY A 180 -12.52 -11.64 17.82
N GLU A 181 -13.08 -12.50 16.94
CA GLU A 181 -12.43 -13.76 16.53
C GLU A 181 -11.59 -13.62 15.25
N GLU A 182 -11.78 -12.55 14.46
CA GLU A 182 -11.15 -12.39 13.15
C GLU A 182 -9.86 -11.54 13.18
N PHE A 183 -9.57 -10.90 14.31
CA PHE A 183 -8.45 -9.97 14.44
C PHE A 183 -7.57 -10.34 15.63
N GLU A 184 -6.26 -10.24 15.45
CA GLU A 184 -5.32 -10.35 16.57
C GLU A 184 -5.39 -9.08 17.42
N PRO A 185 -5.49 -9.19 18.75
CA PRO A 185 -5.47 -8.02 19.63
C PRO A 185 -4.06 -7.41 19.71
N GLY A 186 -3.98 -6.08 19.72
CA GLY A 186 -2.72 -5.35 19.86
C GLY A 186 -2.25 -4.67 18.57
N SER A 187 -0.96 -4.40 18.50
CA SER A 187 -0.31 -3.74 17.37
C SER A 187 0.26 -4.73 16.35
N ALA A 188 0.56 -4.26 15.14
CA ALA A 188 1.13 -5.10 14.10
C ALA A 188 2.53 -5.63 14.49
N GLU A 189 3.37 -4.81 15.13
CA GLU A 189 4.71 -5.21 15.60
C GLU A 189 4.67 -6.25 16.73
N GLU A 190 3.68 -6.21 17.60
CA GLU A 190 3.45 -7.25 18.63
C GLU A 190 3.05 -8.58 17.98
N ALA A 191 2.17 -8.54 16.98
CA ALA A 191 1.82 -9.73 16.22
C ALA A 191 3.02 -10.29 15.44
N VAL A 192 3.86 -9.45 14.82
CA VAL A 192 5.11 -9.92 14.19
C VAL A 192 5.94 -10.72 15.19
N ALA A 193 6.16 -10.23 16.41
CA ALA A 193 6.91 -10.93 17.46
C ALA A 193 6.28 -12.28 17.83
N ALA A 194 4.96 -12.37 17.83
CA ALA A 194 4.24 -13.60 18.16
C ALA A 194 4.35 -14.67 17.05
N PHE A 195 4.27 -14.27 15.79
CA PHE A 195 4.17 -15.17 14.64
C PHE A 195 5.51 -15.49 13.97
N ILE A 196 6.44 -14.55 13.92
CA ILE A 196 7.73 -14.71 13.24
C ILE A 196 8.79 -15.26 14.21
N LYS A 197 9.39 -16.40 13.85
CA LYS A 197 10.37 -17.11 14.71
C LYS A 197 11.81 -17.03 14.17
N ARG A 198 12.00 -16.66 12.91
CA ARG A 198 13.32 -16.55 12.26
C ARG A 198 13.41 -15.24 11.47
N PRO A 199 13.52 -14.11 12.16
CA PRO A 199 13.48 -12.79 11.53
C PRO A 199 14.68 -12.51 10.60
N GLU A 200 15.84 -13.12 10.86
CA GLU A 200 17.09 -12.91 10.13
C GLU A 200 17.04 -13.36 8.65
N ALA A 201 16.13 -14.28 8.33
CA ALA A 201 15.99 -14.83 6.98
C ALA A 201 15.03 -14.03 6.08
N LEU A 202 14.35 -13.04 6.62
CA LEU A 202 13.21 -12.38 5.99
C LEU A 202 13.57 -10.99 5.44
N GLN A 203 12.89 -10.59 4.36
CA GLN A 203 12.77 -9.19 3.98
C GLN A 203 11.56 -8.58 4.67
N VAL A 204 11.67 -7.33 5.10
CA VAL A 204 10.56 -6.60 5.73
C VAL A 204 10.33 -5.27 5.05
N ASP A 205 9.09 -5.00 4.71
CA ASP A 205 8.64 -3.70 4.19
C ASP A 205 7.59 -3.11 5.14
N ILE A 206 7.89 -1.93 5.66
CA ILE A 206 7.02 -1.21 6.61
C ILE A 206 6.43 0.02 5.92
N CYS A 207 5.10 0.14 5.93
CA CYS A 207 4.36 1.27 5.39
C CYS A 207 3.32 1.78 6.38
N ALA A 208 3.54 2.94 6.95
CA ALA A 208 2.65 3.58 7.91
C ALA A 208 2.87 5.11 7.94
N VAL A 209 2.16 5.82 8.80
CA VAL A 209 2.47 7.22 9.08
C VAL A 209 3.82 7.37 9.78
N GLU A 210 4.47 8.53 9.62
CA GLU A 210 5.88 8.74 9.95
C GLU A 210 6.28 8.25 11.35
N ASP A 211 5.57 8.67 12.40
CA ASP A 211 5.88 8.29 13.78
C ASP A 211 5.76 6.78 14.00
N ARG A 212 4.75 6.15 13.39
CA ARG A 212 4.51 4.71 13.50
C ARG A 212 5.57 3.88 12.80
N VAL A 213 6.10 4.36 11.66
CA VAL A 213 7.22 3.68 10.97
C VAL A 213 8.42 3.55 11.90
N ASP A 214 8.78 4.61 12.65
CA ASP A 214 9.92 4.58 13.55
C ASP A 214 9.70 3.66 14.76
N GLU A 215 8.49 3.62 15.30
CA GLU A 215 8.11 2.71 16.39
C GLU A 215 8.18 1.25 15.94
N ILE A 216 7.51 0.92 14.82
CA ILE A 216 7.51 -0.43 14.24
C ILE A 216 8.94 -0.87 13.91
N LYS A 217 9.72 -0.02 13.21
CA LYS A 217 11.10 -0.30 12.86
C LYS A 217 11.95 -0.63 14.08
N ARG A 218 11.85 0.16 15.15
CA ARG A 218 12.59 -0.07 16.40
C ARG A 218 12.23 -1.42 17.00
N ALA A 219 10.93 -1.71 17.12
CA ALA A 219 10.45 -2.98 17.68
C ALA A 219 10.95 -4.19 16.87
N LEU A 220 10.95 -4.11 15.53
CA LEU A 220 11.44 -5.20 14.69
C LEU A 220 12.95 -5.40 14.80
N LEU A 221 13.74 -4.32 14.89
CA LEU A 221 15.17 -4.43 15.12
C LEU A 221 15.50 -5.07 16.48
N GLU A 222 14.74 -4.76 17.53
CA GLU A 222 14.86 -5.40 18.84
C GLU A 222 14.47 -6.89 18.82
N GLN A 223 13.59 -7.29 17.89
CA GLN A 223 13.23 -8.68 17.62
C GLN A 223 14.27 -9.46 16.79
N GLY A 224 15.32 -8.81 16.32
CA GLY A 224 16.43 -9.44 15.58
C GLY A 224 16.27 -9.43 14.06
N PHE A 225 15.38 -8.60 13.50
CA PHE A 225 15.35 -8.39 12.05
C PHE A 225 16.61 -7.65 11.58
N ASP A 226 17.16 -8.09 10.45
CA ASP A 226 18.34 -7.48 9.87
C ASP A 226 18.01 -6.12 9.24
N PRO A 227 18.64 -5.02 9.71
CA PRO A 227 18.41 -3.69 9.14
C PRO A 227 18.74 -3.59 7.64
N ALA A 228 19.61 -4.45 7.10
CA ALA A 228 19.95 -4.48 5.67
C ALA A 228 18.76 -4.99 4.80
N HIS A 229 17.84 -5.73 5.39
CA HIS A 229 16.66 -6.29 4.71
C HIS A 229 15.35 -5.61 5.13
N LEU A 230 15.43 -4.46 5.80
CA LEU A 230 14.29 -3.71 6.28
C LEU A 230 14.13 -2.42 5.48
N ARG A 231 13.02 -2.31 4.73
CA ARG A 231 12.67 -1.13 3.94
C ARG A 231 11.48 -0.41 4.56
N THR A 232 11.44 0.90 4.42
CA THR A 232 10.35 1.72 4.99
C THR A 232 9.83 2.71 3.98
N GLU A 233 8.51 2.94 3.99
CA GLU A 233 7.85 4.03 3.31
C GLU A 233 6.97 4.79 4.31
N ARG A 234 7.09 6.14 4.30
CA ARG A 234 6.46 7.01 5.28
C ARG A 234 5.34 7.81 4.65
N PHE A 235 4.19 7.78 5.27
CA PHE A 235 3.05 8.59 4.90
C PHE A 235 2.94 9.77 5.85
N CYS A 236 2.79 10.99 5.29
CA CYS A 236 2.60 12.17 6.13
C CYS A 236 1.18 12.18 6.75
N SER A 237 1.10 12.29 8.06
CA SER A 237 -0.10 12.72 8.77
C SER A 237 -0.17 14.24 8.72
N TYR A 238 -1.22 14.82 8.16
CA TYR A 238 -1.45 16.27 8.17
C TYR A 238 -2.58 16.61 9.13
#